data_a84baf68a2a82d9c1f76ac890cd52f5d
#
_entry.id   a84baf68a2a82d9c1f76ac890cd52f5d
#
_cell.length_a   1.000
_cell.length_b   1.000
_cell.length_c   1.000
_cell.angle_alpha   90.00
_cell.angle_beta   90.00
_cell.angle_gamma   90.00
#
_symmetry.space_group_name_H-M   'P 1'
#
loop_
_entity.id
_entity.type
_entity.pdbx_description
1 polymer ?
#
loop_
_entity_poly.entity_id
_entity_poly.type
_entity_poly.pdbx_seq_one_letter_code
_entity_poly.pdbx_strand_id
1 'polypeptide(L)'
;MKTLTPLLFFLLCISVLVKGQESFDSLIVLHRDTVFFDFGQYDIRPDADTVLRQAVASFLHKKGRQIRITAHTDAVGTGEANLTLSENRAKAVKDTLVALGLPAEAITTEVFGENIPIADNNSDEGRQRNRRATIALIKTIKLIRIKGRIINPEDSTGLLADLIIRTKGFQDSLQTDSNGYFEYPVPDQTVVGIDAYAPGFFFSSQMLKAQAGQMDLITLELSPAKTGESVDLQNLYFVGDQAVLLTRSQPELPKVLKFMQINPTIKIEIAGHVNLPNQPPVGPETWDYNLSVRRAKLVYDFLLENGISEDRVIYKGYGNSEMRYPRATSLKEQELNRRVEIRVLEE
;
A
#
# COMPACT_ATOMS: atom_id res chain seq x y z
N MET A 1 -18.54 -1.68 14.87
CA MET A 1 -17.39 -1.10 14.17
C MET A 1 -16.13 -1.74 14.74
N LYS A 2 -15.52 -2.70 14.01
CA LYS A 2 -14.25 -3.31 14.42
C LYS A 2 -13.15 -2.56 13.69
N THR A 3 -12.37 -1.81 14.45
CA THR A 3 -11.17 -1.12 13.98
C THR A 3 -10.15 -2.16 13.54
N LEU A 4 -9.90 -2.24 12.24
CA LEU A 4 -8.74 -2.98 11.70
C LEU A 4 -7.48 -2.19 12.10
N THR A 5 -6.72 -2.73 13.04
CA THR A 5 -5.35 -2.28 13.34
C THR A 5 -4.48 -2.57 12.11
N PRO A 6 -3.69 -1.61 11.60
CA PRO A 6 -2.78 -1.89 10.50
C PRO A 6 -1.73 -2.90 10.94
N LEU A 7 -1.66 -4.02 10.24
CA LEU A 7 -0.64 -5.05 10.41
C LEU A 7 0.70 -4.43 9.97
N LEU A 8 1.55 -4.09 10.94
CA LEU A 8 2.90 -3.60 10.70
C LEU A 8 3.72 -4.75 10.07
N PHE A 9 3.93 -4.69 8.76
CA PHE A 9 4.78 -5.63 8.04
C PHE A 9 6.25 -5.36 8.45
N PHE A 10 6.80 -6.16 9.37
CA PHE A 10 8.24 -6.26 9.54
C PHE A 10 8.80 -7.05 8.36
N LEU A 11 9.30 -6.34 7.36
CA LEU A 11 10.09 -6.92 6.28
C LEU A 11 11.47 -7.26 6.85
N LEU A 12 11.66 -8.50 7.31
CA LEU A 12 12.99 -8.98 7.68
C LEU A 12 13.74 -9.31 6.37
N CYS A 13 14.36 -8.30 5.77
CA CYS A 13 15.24 -8.48 4.62
C CYS A 13 16.54 -9.14 5.08
N ILE A 14 16.66 -10.46 4.94
CA ILE A 14 17.98 -11.11 4.88
C ILE A 14 18.47 -10.91 3.44
N SER A 15 19.05 -9.75 3.16
CA SER A 15 19.69 -9.48 1.88
C SER A 15 21.11 -10.00 1.92
N VAL A 16 21.36 -11.16 1.33
CA VAL A 16 22.68 -11.47 0.80
C VAL A 16 22.85 -10.60 -0.45
N LEU A 17 23.59 -9.50 -0.32
CA LEU A 17 23.92 -8.59 -1.41
C LEU A 17 24.85 -9.29 -2.41
N VAL A 18 24.26 -9.96 -3.39
CA VAL A 18 24.96 -10.31 -4.64
C VAL A 18 24.64 -9.19 -5.64
N LYS A 19 25.65 -8.37 -5.98
CA LYS A 19 25.55 -7.34 -7.02
C LYS A 19 25.07 -7.99 -8.33
N GLY A 20 23.91 -7.55 -8.85
CA GLY A 20 23.38 -7.96 -10.14
C GLY A 20 22.18 -8.89 -10.12
N GLN A 21 21.61 -9.25 -8.95
CA GLN A 21 20.45 -10.12 -8.88
C GLN A 21 19.17 -9.28 -8.99
N GLU A 22 18.45 -9.41 -10.10
CA GLU A 22 17.17 -8.68 -10.37
C GLU A 22 16.03 -9.16 -9.48
N SER A 23 16.15 -10.32 -8.83
CA SER A 23 15.15 -10.87 -7.94
C SER A 23 15.79 -11.56 -6.73
N PHE A 24 15.08 -11.54 -5.60
CA PHE A 24 15.50 -12.16 -4.36
C PHE A 24 14.30 -12.70 -3.58
N ASP A 25 14.53 -13.73 -2.75
CA ASP A 25 13.50 -14.28 -1.90
C ASP A 25 13.39 -13.47 -0.61
N SER A 26 12.16 -13.24 -0.18
CA SER A 26 11.84 -12.59 1.09
C SER A 26 10.82 -13.41 1.86
N LEU A 27 10.97 -13.45 3.18
CA LEU A 27 10.02 -14.11 4.08
C LEU A 27 9.02 -13.08 4.60
N ILE A 28 7.74 -13.33 4.36
CA ILE A 28 6.66 -12.55 4.96
C ILE A 28 5.99 -13.35 6.07
N VAL A 29 5.76 -12.70 7.20
CA VAL A 29 4.97 -13.26 8.30
C VAL A 29 3.50 -12.98 8.04
N LEU A 30 2.72 -14.03 7.84
CA LEU A 30 1.27 -13.94 7.57
C LEU A 30 0.44 -13.89 8.85
N HIS A 31 0.92 -14.59 9.88
CA HIS A 31 0.28 -14.67 11.20
C HIS A 31 1.32 -15.06 12.25
N ARG A 32 1.12 -14.66 13.49
CA ARG A 32 1.98 -15.02 14.62
C ARG A 32 1.13 -15.31 15.84
N ASP A 33 1.38 -16.46 16.45
CA ASP A 33 0.80 -16.90 17.71
C ASP A 33 1.89 -17.14 18.74
N THR A 34 1.53 -17.15 20.02
CA THR A 34 2.46 -17.39 21.12
C THR A 34 1.85 -18.38 22.11
N VAL A 35 2.64 -19.37 22.49
CA VAL A 35 2.33 -20.30 23.59
C VAL A 35 3.32 -20.05 24.72
N PHE A 36 2.83 -20.15 25.96
CA PHE A 36 3.61 -19.91 27.17
C PHE A 36 3.87 -21.20 27.93
N PHE A 37 4.94 -21.20 28.74
CA PHE A 37 5.39 -22.33 29.53
C PHE A 37 5.53 -21.98 31.00
N ASP A 38 5.36 -22.98 31.85
CA ASP A 38 5.67 -22.86 33.26
C ASP A 38 7.17 -22.85 33.51
N PHE A 39 7.57 -22.42 34.70
CA PHE A 39 8.97 -22.32 35.09
C PHE A 39 9.67 -23.68 35.00
N GLY A 40 10.78 -23.72 34.30
CA GLY A 40 11.57 -24.94 34.09
C GLY A 40 10.90 -26.02 33.25
N GLN A 41 9.67 -25.79 32.73
CA GLN A 41 8.91 -26.78 31.97
C GLN A 41 8.93 -26.51 30.47
N TYR A 42 8.75 -27.59 29.69
CA TYR A 42 8.57 -27.57 28.25
C TYR A 42 7.28 -28.30 27.78
N ASP A 43 6.49 -28.81 28.73
CA ASP A 43 5.21 -29.45 28.43
C ASP A 43 4.21 -28.40 27.90
N ILE A 44 3.44 -28.80 26.90
CA ILE A 44 2.39 -27.97 26.30
C ILE A 44 1.27 -27.79 27.32
N ARG A 45 0.99 -26.56 27.69
CA ARG A 45 -0.08 -26.23 28.61
C ARG A 45 -1.46 -26.43 27.96
N PRO A 46 -2.51 -26.74 28.71
CA PRO A 46 -3.85 -26.90 28.17
C PRO A 46 -4.39 -25.68 27.41
N ASP A 47 -4.02 -24.46 27.83
CA ASP A 47 -4.42 -23.22 27.17
C ASP A 47 -3.77 -23.02 25.79
N ALA A 48 -2.67 -23.70 25.50
CA ALA A 48 -2.00 -23.65 24.22
C ALA A 48 -2.69 -24.49 23.12
N ASP A 49 -3.56 -25.46 23.45
CA ASP A 49 -4.19 -26.36 22.45
C ASP A 49 -4.98 -25.58 21.39
N THR A 50 -5.78 -24.62 21.81
CA THR A 50 -6.57 -23.78 20.91
C THR A 50 -5.67 -22.99 19.95
N VAL A 51 -4.57 -22.43 20.44
CA VAL A 51 -3.59 -21.68 19.64
C VAL A 51 -2.93 -22.57 18.60
N LEU A 52 -2.52 -23.79 18.99
CA LEU A 52 -1.88 -24.74 18.09
C LEU A 52 -2.83 -25.23 16.99
N ARG A 53 -4.09 -25.51 17.32
CA ARG A 53 -5.12 -25.89 16.33
C ARG A 53 -5.42 -24.75 15.36
N GLN A 54 -5.45 -23.51 15.80
CA GLN A 54 -5.63 -22.35 14.93
C GLN A 54 -4.46 -22.17 13.97
N ALA A 55 -3.23 -22.37 14.45
CA ALA A 55 -2.03 -22.34 13.60
C ALA A 55 -2.11 -23.42 12.50
N VAL A 56 -2.52 -24.64 12.85
CA VAL A 56 -2.73 -25.76 11.89
C VAL A 56 -3.81 -25.39 10.87
N ALA A 57 -4.97 -24.92 11.31
CA ALA A 57 -6.06 -24.51 10.42
C ALA A 57 -5.63 -23.41 9.44
N SER A 58 -4.85 -22.45 9.93
CA SER A 58 -4.30 -21.36 9.09
C SER A 58 -3.31 -21.85 8.05
N PHE A 59 -2.56 -22.93 8.35
CA PHE A 59 -1.58 -23.53 7.44
C PHE A 59 -2.24 -24.36 6.34
N LEU A 60 -3.15 -25.27 6.69
CA LEU A 60 -3.67 -26.32 5.79
C LEU A 60 -4.40 -25.80 4.55
N HIS A 61 -4.94 -24.58 4.60
CA HIS A 61 -5.80 -24.05 3.53
C HIS A 61 -5.05 -23.34 2.39
N LYS A 62 -3.71 -23.27 2.38
CA LYS A 62 -2.97 -22.49 1.35
C LYS A 62 -1.56 -23.04 1.10
N LYS A 63 -1.20 -23.22 -0.19
CA LYS A 63 0.10 -23.70 -0.65
C LYS A 63 1.26 -22.71 -0.37
N GLY A 64 2.46 -23.23 -0.23
CA GLY A 64 3.71 -22.46 -0.14
C GLY A 64 3.92 -21.75 1.20
N ARG A 65 3.30 -22.26 2.27
CA ARG A 65 3.48 -21.78 3.63
C ARG A 65 4.44 -22.67 4.41
N GLN A 66 5.13 -22.07 5.34
CA GLN A 66 5.99 -22.71 6.32
C GLN A 66 5.65 -22.20 7.71
N ILE A 67 5.99 -22.97 8.73
CA ILE A 67 5.92 -22.55 10.12
C ILE A 67 7.34 -22.39 10.64
N ARG A 68 7.60 -21.25 11.27
CA ARG A 68 8.81 -21.01 12.05
C ARG A 68 8.42 -20.96 13.52
N ILE A 69 9.07 -21.79 14.33
CA ILE A 69 8.93 -21.80 15.77
C ILE A 69 10.18 -21.14 16.36
N THR A 70 10.03 -20.11 17.19
CA THR A 70 11.12 -19.55 17.97
C THR A 70 10.84 -19.77 19.46
N ALA A 71 11.80 -20.32 20.22
CA ALA A 71 11.59 -20.64 21.62
C ALA A 71 12.58 -19.90 22.53
N HIS A 72 12.07 -19.50 23.70
CA HIS A 72 12.74 -18.62 24.65
C HIS A 72 12.54 -19.09 26.09
N THR A 73 13.43 -18.61 26.98
CA THR A 73 13.31 -18.76 28.44
C THR A 73 13.28 -17.40 29.13
N ASP A 74 13.03 -17.38 30.42
CA ASP A 74 13.45 -16.29 31.28
C ASP A 74 14.95 -16.38 31.57
N ALA A 75 15.49 -15.42 32.32
CA ALA A 75 16.91 -15.35 32.63
C ALA A 75 17.30 -16.13 33.91
N VAL A 76 16.47 -17.05 34.40
CA VAL A 76 16.81 -17.86 35.58
C VAL A 76 17.55 -19.13 35.15
N GLY A 77 18.75 -19.33 35.69
CA GLY A 77 19.60 -20.46 35.36
C GLY A 77 20.86 -20.06 34.58
N THR A 78 21.54 -21.05 34.01
CA THR A 78 22.69 -20.79 33.14
C THR A 78 22.25 -20.66 31.68
N GLY A 79 22.98 -19.87 30.90
CA GLY A 79 22.67 -19.70 29.47
C GLY A 79 22.64 -21.03 28.72
N GLU A 80 23.48 -22.01 29.03
CA GLU A 80 23.49 -23.34 28.43
C GLU A 80 22.22 -24.12 28.79
N ALA A 81 21.82 -24.12 30.08
CA ALA A 81 20.58 -24.76 30.51
C ALA A 81 19.34 -24.11 29.86
N ASN A 82 19.34 -22.77 29.74
CA ASN A 82 18.28 -22.03 29.08
C ASN A 82 18.20 -22.31 27.56
N LEU A 83 19.35 -22.49 26.91
CA LEU A 83 19.37 -22.90 25.49
C LEU A 83 18.74 -24.29 25.32
N THR A 84 19.18 -25.28 26.12
CA THR A 84 18.61 -26.64 26.11
C THR A 84 17.11 -26.65 26.43
N LEU A 85 16.66 -25.85 27.42
CA LEU A 85 15.24 -25.72 27.74
C LEU A 85 14.44 -25.13 26.56
N SER A 86 15.00 -24.14 25.87
CA SER A 86 14.35 -23.57 24.69
C SER A 86 14.29 -24.58 23.52
N GLU A 87 15.30 -25.43 23.34
CA GLU A 87 15.26 -26.53 22.38
C GLU A 87 14.11 -27.51 22.66
N ASN A 88 13.98 -27.94 23.93
CA ASN A 88 12.90 -28.84 24.35
C ASN A 88 11.53 -28.22 24.13
N ARG A 89 11.35 -26.92 24.40
CA ARG A 89 10.12 -26.18 24.11
C ARG A 89 9.81 -26.13 22.63
N ALA A 90 10.79 -25.79 21.79
CA ALA A 90 10.62 -25.77 20.34
C ALA A 90 10.22 -27.15 19.80
N LYS A 91 10.86 -28.20 20.33
CA LYS A 91 10.57 -29.60 19.99
C LYS A 91 9.15 -29.99 20.39
N ALA A 92 8.72 -29.70 21.62
CA ALA A 92 7.38 -30.01 22.11
C ALA A 92 6.29 -29.36 21.25
N VAL A 93 6.45 -28.09 20.88
CA VAL A 93 5.53 -27.38 19.96
C VAL A 93 5.54 -28.02 18.58
N LYS A 94 6.72 -28.33 18.02
CA LYS A 94 6.83 -28.99 16.71
C LYS A 94 6.15 -30.36 16.70
N ASP A 95 6.44 -31.20 17.69
CA ASP A 95 5.87 -32.54 17.81
C ASP A 95 4.32 -32.47 17.89
N THR A 96 3.78 -31.53 18.66
CA THR A 96 2.34 -31.30 18.76
C THR A 96 1.72 -30.86 17.42
N LEU A 97 2.35 -29.92 16.72
CA LEU A 97 1.86 -29.48 15.41
C LEU A 97 1.89 -30.60 14.37
N VAL A 98 2.91 -31.47 14.40
CA VAL A 98 3.00 -32.66 13.54
C VAL A 98 1.91 -33.67 13.90
N ALA A 99 1.67 -33.94 15.19
CA ALA A 99 0.59 -34.80 15.64
C ALA A 99 -0.80 -34.27 15.25
N LEU A 100 -0.95 -32.92 15.10
CA LEU A 100 -2.15 -32.28 14.60
C LEU A 100 -2.26 -32.26 13.06
N GLY A 101 -1.31 -32.89 12.35
CA GLY A 101 -1.38 -33.14 10.91
C GLY A 101 -0.53 -32.19 10.04
N LEU A 102 0.37 -31.38 10.61
CA LEU A 102 1.31 -30.62 9.81
C LEU A 102 2.49 -31.47 9.35
N PRO A 103 2.98 -31.29 8.09
CA PRO A 103 4.17 -31.97 7.62
C PRO A 103 5.41 -31.44 8.33
N ALA A 104 6.24 -32.36 8.86
CA ALA A 104 7.42 -31.98 9.67
C ALA A 104 8.43 -31.11 8.91
N GLU A 105 8.53 -31.30 7.59
CA GLU A 105 9.38 -30.56 6.67
C GLU A 105 8.93 -29.10 6.46
N ALA A 106 7.67 -28.79 6.76
CA ALA A 106 7.15 -27.43 6.70
C ALA A 106 7.43 -26.62 7.98
N ILE A 107 8.05 -27.25 9.00
CA ILE A 107 8.27 -26.64 10.31
C ILE A 107 9.77 -26.48 10.56
N THR A 108 10.23 -25.25 10.71
CA THR A 108 11.59 -24.89 11.14
C THR A 108 11.58 -24.41 12.60
N THR A 109 12.65 -24.69 13.33
CA THR A 109 12.81 -24.26 14.73
C THR A 109 14.09 -23.42 14.90
N GLU A 110 14.00 -22.37 15.70
CA GLU A 110 15.10 -21.53 16.13
C GLU A 110 15.01 -21.38 17.65
N VAL A 111 16.15 -21.42 18.35
CA VAL A 111 16.19 -21.40 19.81
C VAL A 111 17.11 -20.29 20.29
N PHE A 112 16.68 -19.56 21.30
CA PHE A 112 17.36 -18.35 21.75
C PHE A 112 17.67 -18.37 23.25
N GLY A 113 17.20 -19.36 24.03
CA GLY A 113 17.34 -19.33 25.48
C GLY A 113 16.80 -18.00 26.03
N GLU A 114 17.58 -17.35 26.86
CA GLU A 114 17.27 -16.05 27.50
C GLU A 114 17.67 -14.81 26.65
N ASN A 115 18.35 -14.99 25.52
CA ASN A 115 19.02 -13.89 24.79
C ASN A 115 18.09 -12.87 24.13
N ILE A 116 16.81 -13.21 23.93
CA ILE A 116 15.83 -12.31 23.28
C ILE A 116 14.60 -12.17 24.17
N PRO A 117 14.69 -11.43 25.29
CA PRO A 117 13.55 -11.18 26.16
C PRO A 117 12.56 -10.20 25.50
N ILE A 118 11.26 -10.36 25.80
CA ILE A 118 10.21 -9.39 25.40
C ILE A 118 9.67 -8.60 26.57
N ALA A 119 10.08 -8.95 27.79
CA ALA A 119 9.70 -8.27 29.02
C ALA A 119 10.85 -8.31 30.03
N ASP A 120 10.75 -7.48 31.07
CA ASP A 120 11.75 -7.39 32.14
C ASP A 120 11.82 -8.70 32.94
N ASN A 121 13.02 -9.27 33.03
CA ASN A 121 13.29 -10.48 33.80
C ASN A 121 13.33 -10.26 35.34
N ASN A 122 13.29 -9.00 35.81
CA ASN A 122 13.28 -8.70 37.25
C ASN A 122 11.89 -8.90 37.86
N SER A 123 10.82 -8.95 37.06
CA SER A 123 9.47 -9.21 37.54
C SER A 123 8.99 -10.63 37.19
N ASP A 124 8.13 -11.21 38.04
CA ASP A 124 7.52 -12.53 37.78
C ASP A 124 6.66 -12.53 36.51
N GLU A 125 5.92 -11.45 36.28
CA GLU A 125 5.12 -11.27 35.09
C GLU A 125 5.99 -11.19 33.83
N GLY A 126 7.10 -10.46 33.88
CA GLY A 126 8.04 -10.36 32.78
C GLY A 126 8.70 -11.70 32.48
N ARG A 127 9.15 -12.42 33.49
CA ARG A 127 9.67 -13.79 33.34
C ARG A 127 8.63 -14.73 32.72
N GLN A 128 7.37 -14.66 33.16
CA GLN A 128 6.31 -15.47 32.57
C GLN A 128 6.11 -15.18 31.08
N ARG A 129 6.21 -13.92 30.65
CA ARG A 129 6.14 -13.53 29.23
C ARG A 129 7.35 -13.99 28.43
N ASN A 130 8.52 -14.09 29.06
CA ASN A 130 9.74 -14.55 28.41
C ASN A 130 9.72 -16.07 28.19
N ARG A 131 9.08 -16.85 29.06
CA ARG A 131 8.92 -18.31 28.91
C ARG A 131 7.89 -18.65 27.83
N ARG A 132 8.29 -18.55 26.56
CA ARG A 132 7.39 -18.66 25.41
C ARG A 132 7.98 -19.42 24.24
N ALA A 133 7.12 -19.92 23.37
CA ALA A 133 7.45 -20.20 21.99
C ALA A 133 6.51 -19.42 21.07
N THR A 134 7.07 -18.81 20.04
CA THR A 134 6.29 -18.07 19.02
C THR A 134 6.19 -18.93 17.78
N ILE A 135 4.99 -19.04 17.24
CA ILE A 135 4.66 -19.81 16.05
C ILE A 135 4.33 -18.80 14.94
N ALA A 136 5.21 -18.63 13.98
CA ALA A 136 5.01 -17.73 12.86
C ALA A 136 4.65 -18.51 11.60
N LEU A 137 3.47 -18.23 11.04
CA LEU A 137 3.11 -18.69 9.71
C LEU A 137 3.80 -17.79 8.71
N ILE A 138 4.74 -18.32 7.96
CA ILE A 138 5.56 -17.58 7.00
C ILE A 138 5.32 -18.07 5.58
N LYS A 139 5.58 -17.18 4.62
CA LYS A 139 5.59 -17.49 3.19
C LYS A 139 6.80 -16.87 2.54
N THR A 140 7.53 -17.66 1.76
CA THR A 140 8.55 -17.12 0.87
C THR A 140 7.87 -16.47 -0.34
N ILE A 141 8.23 -15.25 -0.65
CA ILE A 141 7.81 -14.54 -1.86
C ILE A 141 9.05 -14.10 -2.62
N LYS A 142 8.96 -14.19 -3.94
CA LYS A 142 9.98 -13.63 -4.82
C LYS A 142 9.73 -12.15 -4.98
N LEU A 143 10.71 -11.32 -4.63
CA LEU A 143 10.71 -9.89 -4.84
C LEU A 143 11.58 -9.56 -6.05
N ILE A 144 11.21 -8.52 -6.75
CA ILE A 144 12.03 -7.85 -7.77
C ILE A 144 12.19 -6.38 -7.40
N ARG A 145 13.22 -5.73 -7.91
CA ARG A 145 13.43 -4.31 -7.72
C ARG A 145 12.92 -3.55 -8.92
N ILE A 146 11.86 -2.77 -8.73
CA ILE A 146 11.47 -1.77 -9.72
C ILE A 146 12.38 -0.54 -9.55
N LYS A 147 12.78 0.04 -10.68
CA LYS A 147 13.62 1.25 -10.72
C LYS A 147 12.95 2.27 -11.61
N GLY A 148 13.06 3.53 -11.24
CA GLY A 148 12.47 4.57 -12.04
C GLY A 148 13.06 5.95 -11.79
N ARG A 149 12.57 6.90 -12.55
CA ARG A 149 12.94 8.30 -12.44
C ARG A 149 11.72 9.18 -12.61
N ILE A 150 11.59 10.16 -11.74
CA ILE A 150 10.56 11.20 -11.83
C ILE A 150 11.22 12.44 -12.43
N ILE A 151 10.63 12.98 -13.49
CA ILE A 151 11.22 14.09 -14.24
C ILE A 151 10.21 15.20 -14.53
N ASN A 152 10.72 16.41 -14.68
CA ASN A 152 10.02 17.51 -15.33
C ASN A 152 10.09 17.30 -16.83
N PRO A 153 8.97 17.20 -17.57
CA PRO A 153 8.99 17.00 -19.03
C PRO A 153 9.52 18.21 -19.83
N GLU A 154 9.55 19.41 -19.24
CA GLU A 154 10.03 20.60 -19.96
C GLU A 154 11.55 20.60 -20.21
N ASP A 155 12.33 20.03 -19.27
CA ASP A 155 13.79 20.08 -19.29
C ASP A 155 14.46 18.76 -18.94
N SER A 156 13.68 17.71 -18.67
CA SER A 156 14.15 16.38 -18.25
C SER A 156 14.94 16.39 -16.93
N THR A 157 14.83 17.43 -16.11
CA THR A 157 15.43 17.45 -14.79
C THR A 157 14.73 16.44 -13.87
N GLY A 158 15.52 15.78 -13.00
CA GLY A 158 14.98 14.89 -11.98
C GLY A 158 14.32 15.67 -10.86
N LEU A 159 13.21 15.17 -10.34
CA LEU A 159 12.44 15.81 -9.29
C LEU A 159 12.56 15.04 -7.97
N LEU A 160 12.82 15.75 -6.89
CA LEU A 160 12.61 15.24 -5.54
C LEU A 160 11.09 15.10 -5.34
N ALA A 161 10.61 13.88 -5.32
CA ALA A 161 9.18 13.57 -5.32
C ALA A 161 8.83 12.54 -4.24
N ASP A 162 7.67 12.72 -3.63
CA ASP A 162 7.03 11.70 -2.80
C ASP A 162 6.37 10.67 -3.70
N LEU A 163 6.64 9.39 -3.45
CA LEU A 163 6.02 8.28 -4.15
C LEU A 163 5.12 7.49 -3.21
N ILE A 164 3.97 7.07 -3.72
CA ILE A 164 3.12 6.07 -3.08
C ILE A 164 3.10 4.84 -3.97
N ILE A 165 3.65 3.73 -3.45
CA ILE A 165 3.67 2.44 -4.13
C ILE A 165 2.53 1.60 -3.60
N ARG A 166 1.69 1.08 -4.49
CA ARG A 166 0.55 0.22 -4.13
C ARG A 166 0.59 -1.09 -4.88
N THR A 167 0.32 -2.16 -4.15
CA THR A 167 0.04 -3.49 -4.69
C THR A 167 -1.23 -4.03 -4.05
N LYS A 168 -1.70 -5.22 -4.43
CA LYS A 168 -2.87 -5.84 -3.80
C LYS A 168 -2.64 -6.06 -2.31
N GLY A 169 -3.30 -5.26 -1.47
CA GLY A 169 -3.28 -5.38 0.00
C GLY A 169 -2.07 -4.76 0.70
N PHE A 170 -1.28 -3.97 -0.02
CA PHE A 170 -0.11 -3.30 0.54
C PHE A 170 0.06 -1.91 -0.08
N GLN A 171 0.42 -0.94 0.75
CA GLN A 171 0.79 0.42 0.35
C GLN A 171 1.97 0.89 1.18
N ASP A 172 2.91 1.55 0.54
CA ASP A 172 4.07 2.16 1.19
C ASP A 172 4.42 3.48 0.50
N SER A 173 5.29 4.26 1.14
CA SER A 173 5.76 5.55 0.62
C SER A 173 7.27 5.66 0.70
N LEU A 174 7.86 6.30 -0.29
CA LEU A 174 9.28 6.64 -0.33
C LEU A 174 9.46 7.99 -1.04
N GLN A 175 10.68 8.53 -0.96
CA GLN A 175 11.08 9.69 -1.76
C GLN A 175 12.10 9.28 -2.81
N THR A 176 12.12 9.98 -3.95
CA THR A 176 13.21 9.91 -4.91
C THR A 176 14.47 10.57 -4.34
N ASP A 177 15.62 10.27 -4.94
CA ASP A 177 16.81 11.08 -4.70
C ASP A 177 16.72 12.45 -5.38
N SER A 178 17.75 13.31 -5.19
CA SER A 178 17.82 14.65 -5.77
C SER A 178 17.86 14.68 -7.32
N ASN A 179 18.14 13.55 -7.95
CA ASN A 179 18.14 13.37 -9.40
C ASN A 179 16.87 12.70 -9.93
N GLY A 180 15.88 12.52 -9.03
CA GLY A 180 14.59 11.93 -9.32
C GLY A 180 14.56 10.39 -9.34
N TYR A 181 15.66 9.70 -9.03
CA TYR A 181 15.71 8.24 -9.06
C TYR A 181 15.09 7.60 -7.82
N PHE A 182 14.48 6.44 -8.03
CA PHE A 182 14.01 5.57 -6.97
C PHE A 182 14.25 4.10 -7.30
N GLU A 183 14.33 3.29 -6.26
CA GLU A 183 14.36 1.84 -6.35
C GLU A 183 13.50 1.27 -5.22
N TYR A 184 12.61 0.32 -5.53
CA TYR A 184 11.70 -0.25 -4.54
C TYR A 184 11.45 -1.75 -4.79
N PRO A 185 11.48 -2.62 -3.74
CA PRO A 185 11.19 -4.04 -3.87
C PRO A 185 9.67 -4.28 -3.93
N VAL A 186 9.22 -5.03 -4.92
CA VAL A 186 7.82 -5.44 -5.08
C VAL A 186 7.73 -6.94 -5.35
N PRO A 187 6.61 -7.61 -5.02
CA PRO A 187 6.44 -9.01 -5.38
C PRO A 187 6.47 -9.20 -6.90
N ASP A 188 7.18 -10.24 -7.35
CA ASP A 188 7.19 -10.65 -8.75
C ASP A 188 5.79 -11.01 -9.24
N GLN A 189 5.48 -10.79 -10.51
CA GLN A 189 4.18 -11.06 -11.15
C GLN A 189 2.99 -10.29 -10.53
N THR A 190 3.24 -9.13 -9.89
CA THR A 190 2.18 -8.32 -9.31
C THR A 190 1.91 -7.06 -10.13
N VAL A 191 0.68 -6.54 -10.01
CA VAL A 191 0.35 -5.20 -10.52
C VAL A 191 0.73 -4.17 -9.47
N VAL A 192 1.53 -3.20 -9.86
CA VAL A 192 2.03 -2.11 -9.03
C VAL A 192 1.43 -0.79 -9.53
N GLY A 193 0.83 -0.04 -8.63
CA GLY A 193 0.49 1.37 -8.86
C GLY A 193 1.55 2.26 -8.24
N ILE A 194 1.97 3.27 -8.96
CA ILE A 194 2.91 4.30 -8.49
C ILE A 194 2.22 5.65 -8.67
N ASP A 195 2.03 6.39 -7.58
CA ASP A 195 1.64 7.79 -7.64
C ASP A 195 2.83 8.65 -7.22
N ALA A 196 3.11 9.68 -8.00
CA ALA A 196 4.22 10.59 -7.77
C ALA A 196 3.71 12.03 -7.52
N TYR A 197 4.33 12.71 -6.55
CA TYR A 197 3.97 14.06 -6.12
C TYR A 197 5.22 14.89 -5.87
N ALA A 198 5.27 16.10 -6.43
CA ALA A 198 6.33 17.06 -6.12
C ALA A 198 5.72 18.47 -5.94
N PRO A 199 6.23 19.29 -5.00
CA PRO A 199 5.79 20.68 -4.86
C PRO A 199 5.98 21.48 -6.16
N GLY A 200 4.97 22.26 -6.55
CA GLY A 200 4.96 23.01 -7.81
C GLY A 200 4.59 22.21 -9.06
N PHE A 201 4.25 20.93 -8.92
CA PHE A 201 3.91 20.05 -10.04
C PHE A 201 2.56 19.35 -9.84
N PHE A 202 1.88 19.06 -10.94
CA PHE A 202 0.76 18.13 -10.93
C PHE A 202 1.24 16.71 -10.56
N PHE A 203 0.37 15.94 -9.94
CA PHE A 203 0.67 14.53 -9.67
C PHE A 203 0.50 13.65 -10.92
N SER A 204 1.22 12.55 -10.95
CA SER A 204 1.09 11.53 -12.01
C SER A 204 0.90 10.15 -11.38
N SER A 205 0.20 9.28 -12.09
CA SER A 205 -0.08 7.90 -11.64
C SER A 205 0.18 6.93 -12.76
N GLN A 206 0.90 5.84 -12.48
CA GLN A 206 1.15 4.77 -13.43
C GLN A 206 0.84 3.41 -12.80
N MET A 207 0.23 2.53 -13.59
CA MET A 207 0.08 1.11 -13.24
C MET A 207 0.91 0.27 -14.19
N LEU A 208 1.64 -0.69 -13.63
CA LEU A 208 2.47 -1.60 -14.40
C LEU A 208 2.43 -3.01 -13.79
N LYS A 209 2.75 -4.02 -14.60
CA LYS A 209 2.97 -5.38 -14.11
C LYS A 209 4.45 -5.57 -13.84
N ALA A 210 4.81 -5.78 -12.58
CA ALA A 210 6.16 -6.06 -12.17
C ALA A 210 6.51 -7.52 -12.49
N GLN A 211 7.55 -7.74 -13.31
CA GLN A 211 7.97 -9.07 -13.77
C GLN A 211 9.48 -9.14 -13.91
N ALA A 212 10.10 -10.17 -13.29
CA ALA A 212 11.54 -10.39 -13.37
C ALA A 212 12.03 -10.52 -14.81
N GLY A 213 13.13 -9.84 -15.14
CA GLY A 213 13.75 -9.87 -16.48
C GLY A 213 12.99 -9.09 -17.58
N GLN A 214 11.92 -8.36 -17.23
CA GLN A 214 11.10 -7.58 -18.16
C GLN A 214 10.82 -6.15 -17.65
N MET A 215 11.67 -5.64 -16.76
CA MET A 215 11.50 -4.30 -16.19
C MET A 215 12.50 -3.31 -16.80
N ASP A 216 11.99 -2.43 -17.63
CA ASP A 216 12.70 -1.22 -18.04
C ASP A 216 12.68 -0.17 -16.93
N LEU A 217 13.51 0.88 -17.09
CA LEU A 217 13.48 2.05 -16.21
C LEU A 217 12.11 2.74 -16.34
N ILE A 218 11.38 2.82 -15.23
CA ILE A 218 10.09 3.50 -15.17
C ILE A 218 10.33 5.00 -15.20
N THR A 219 9.73 5.71 -16.15
CA THR A 219 9.78 7.17 -16.18
C THR A 219 8.37 7.71 -15.96
N LEU A 220 8.20 8.55 -14.91
CA LEU A 220 6.99 9.34 -14.70
C LEU A 220 7.33 10.81 -14.87
N GLU A 221 6.51 11.48 -15.65
CA GLU A 221 6.58 12.91 -15.88
C GLU A 221 5.58 13.64 -15.00
N LEU A 222 6.05 14.68 -14.31
CA LEU A 222 5.19 15.62 -13.59
C LEU A 222 5.27 16.97 -14.28
N SER A 223 4.15 17.39 -14.86
CA SER A 223 4.04 18.72 -15.49
C SER A 223 3.98 19.81 -14.42
N PRO A 224 4.65 20.96 -14.60
CA PRO A 224 4.55 22.08 -13.69
C PRO A 224 3.09 22.54 -13.53
N ALA A 225 2.70 22.81 -12.28
CA ALA A 225 1.36 23.31 -11.95
C ALA A 225 1.33 24.85 -12.01
N LYS A 226 1.56 25.41 -13.18
CA LYS A 226 1.61 26.86 -13.43
C LYS A 226 0.22 27.44 -13.68
N THR A 227 0.06 28.73 -13.40
CA THR A 227 -1.16 29.48 -13.69
C THR A 227 -1.59 29.30 -15.16
N GLY A 228 -2.84 28.90 -15.38
CA GLY A 228 -3.42 28.60 -16.69
C GLY A 228 -3.25 27.14 -17.16
N GLU A 229 -2.38 26.36 -16.52
CA GLU A 229 -2.22 24.94 -16.83
C GLU A 229 -3.33 24.09 -16.19
N SER A 230 -3.61 22.94 -16.80
CA SER A 230 -4.63 22.00 -16.31
C SER A 230 -4.22 20.55 -16.43
N VAL A 231 -4.79 19.72 -15.57
CA VAL A 231 -4.65 18.26 -15.63
C VAL A 231 -6.00 17.56 -15.48
N ASP A 232 -6.23 16.52 -16.28
CA ASP A 232 -7.40 15.65 -16.10
C ASP A 232 -7.26 14.79 -14.86
N LEU A 233 -8.33 14.67 -14.10
CA LEU A 233 -8.46 13.62 -13.09
C LEU A 233 -8.76 12.30 -13.79
N GLN A 234 -7.68 11.64 -14.25
CA GLN A 234 -7.77 10.32 -14.85
C GLN A 234 -8.40 9.34 -13.87
N ASN A 235 -9.17 8.39 -14.38
CA ASN A 235 -9.89 7.38 -13.58
C ASN A 235 -11.00 7.92 -12.66
N LEU A 236 -11.39 9.17 -12.75
CA LEU A 236 -12.52 9.73 -12.03
C LEU A 236 -13.83 9.51 -12.81
N TYR A 237 -14.41 8.32 -12.67
CA TYR A 237 -15.62 7.91 -13.37
C TYR A 237 -16.85 8.03 -12.48
N PHE A 238 -17.95 8.42 -13.08
CA PHE A 238 -19.25 8.55 -12.43
C PHE A 238 -20.23 7.46 -12.90
N VAL A 239 -21.20 7.16 -12.06
CA VAL A 239 -22.38 6.40 -12.46
C VAL A 239 -23.07 7.18 -13.59
N GLY A 240 -23.63 6.47 -14.60
CA GLY A 240 -24.29 7.10 -15.74
C GLY A 240 -25.31 8.15 -15.29
N ASP A 241 -25.26 9.33 -15.90
CA ASP A 241 -26.16 10.46 -15.66
C ASP A 241 -26.25 10.95 -14.19
N GLN A 242 -25.28 10.61 -13.36
CA GLN A 242 -25.23 10.98 -11.94
C GLN A 242 -23.91 11.64 -11.58
N ALA A 243 -23.92 12.40 -10.47
CA ALA A 243 -22.71 12.89 -9.81
C ALA A 243 -22.33 11.97 -8.63
N VAL A 244 -22.32 10.67 -8.87
CA VAL A 244 -21.93 9.63 -7.91
C VAL A 244 -20.72 8.89 -8.48
N LEU A 245 -19.61 8.86 -7.74
CA LEU A 245 -18.40 8.17 -8.17
C LEU A 245 -18.59 6.65 -8.18
N LEU A 246 -18.06 6.01 -9.22
CA LEU A 246 -17.86 4.57 -9.19
C LEU A 246 -16.88 4.20 -8.07
N THR A 247 -17.10 3.06 -7.43
CA THR A 247 -16.22 2.59 -6.33
C THR A 247 -14.74 2.57 -6.72
N ARG A 248 -14.43 2.21 -7.97
CA ARG A 248 -13.06 2.19 -8.52
C ARG A 248 -12.41 3.58 -8.62
N SER A 249 -13.21 4.65 -8.60
CA SER A 249 -12.73 6.04 -8.70
C SER A 249 -12.55 6.74 -7.34
N GLN A 250 -13.03 6.13 -6.27
CA GLN A 250 -12.87 6.71 -4.93
C GLN A 250 -11.40 6.96 -4.52
N PRO A 251 -10.41 6.12 -4.93
CA PRO A 251 -9.00 6.38 -4.65
C PRO A 251 -8.39 7.60 -5.34
N GLU A 252 -9.09 8.22 -6.30
CA GLU A 252 -8.58 9.40 -7.01
C GLU A 252 -8.71 10.68 -6.19
N LEU A 253 -9.75 10.80 -5.36
CA LEU A 253 -9.97 12.00 -4.53
C LEU A 253 -8.83 12.28 -3.53
N PRO A 254 -8.29 11.28 -2.80
CA PRO A 254 -7.11 11.49 -1.95
C PRO A 254 -5.86 11.99 -2.69
N LYS A 255 -5.74 11.71 -4.00
CA LYS A 255 -4.61 12.22 -4.80
C LYS A 255 -4.71 13.72 -5.01
N VAL A 256 -5.93 14.21 -5.32
CA VAL A 256 -6.18 15.66 -5.43
C VAL A 256 -5.96 16.35 -4.08
N LEU A 257 -6.40 15.73 -3.00
CA LEU A 257 -6.17 16.26 -1.66
C LEU A 257 -4.67 16.38 -1.36
N LYS A 258 -3.88 15.32 -1.63
CA LYS A 258 -2.42 15.36 -1.42
C LYS A 258 -1.77 16.45 -2.28
N PHE A 259 -2.18 16.60 -3.54
CA PHE A 259 -1.70 17.69 -4.41
C PHE A 259 -1.94 19.08 -3.77
N MET A 260 -3.14 19.33 -3.25
CA MET A 260 -3.46 20.60 -2.59
C MET A 260 -2.70 20.81 -1.27
N GLN A 261 -2.41 19.74 -0.54
CA GLN A 261 -1.67 19.78 0.72
C GLN A 261 -0.19 20.12 0.51
N ILE A 262 0.46 19.56 -0.51
CA ILE A 262 1.88 19.82 -0.79
C ILE A 262 2.12 21.14 -1.54
N ASN A 263 1.05 21.72 -2.09
CA ASN A 263 1.08 23.00 -2.81
C ASN A 263 0.21 24.05 -2.07
N PRO A 264 0.62 24.56 -0.91
CA PRO A 264 -0.24 25.37 -0.03
C PRO A 264 -0.65 26.72 -0.61
N THR A 265 0.06 27.25 -1.59
CA THR A 265 -0.20 28.54 -2.26
C THR A 265 -1.10 28.42 -3.48
N ILE A 266 -1.12 27.25 -4.13
CA ILE A 266 -1.88 27.04 -5.37
C ILE A 266 -3.39 27.18 -5.12
N LYS A 267 -4.05 27.96 -5.99
CA LYS A 267 -5.50 28.04 -6.11
C LYS A 267 -5.95 27.33 -7.38
N ILE A 268 -7.05 26.60 -7.29
CA ILE A 268 -7.54 25.77 -8.40
C ILE A 268 -9.02 25.99 -8.69
N GLU A 269 -9.38 25.76 -9.95
CA GLU A 269 -10.75 25.50 -10.38
C GLU A 269 -10.92 24.00 -10.65
N ILE A 270 -11.96 23.40 -10.09
CA ILE A 270 -12.44 22.08 -10.48
C ILE A 270 -13.44 22.25 -11.63
N ALA A 271 -13.04 21.85 -12.83
CA ALA A 271 -13.85 22.02 -14.04
C ALA A 271 -14.53 20.70 -14.45
N GLY A 272 -15.86 20.71 -14.48
CA GLY A 272 -16.66 19.53 -14.85
C GLY A 272 -17.17 19.58 -16.30
N HIS A 273 -17.13 18.44 -16.99
CA HIS A 273 -17.54 18.33 -18.39
C HIS A 273 -18.49 17.15 -18.62
N VAL A 274 -19.32 17.27 -19.64
CA VAL A 274 -20.20 16.19 -20.14
C VAL A 274 -19.91 15.91 -21.61
N ASN A 275 -20.40 14.75 -22.08
CA ASN A 275 -20.27 14.34 -23.47
C ASN A 275 -21.61 14.47 -24.18
N LEU A 276 -21.74 15.47 -25.06
CA LEU A 276 -22.86 15.70 -25.94
C LEU A 276 -22.34 15.98 -27.37
N PRO A 277 -21.80 14.96 -28.06
CA PRO A 277 -21.21 15.16 -29.38
C PRO A 277 -22.25 15.62 -30.40
N ASN A 278 -21.82 16.45 -31.36
CA ASN A 278 -22.65 17.03 -32.42
C ASN A 278 -23.80 17.90 -31.93
N GLN A 279 -23.78 18.35 -30.68
CA GLN A 279 -24.76 19.28 -30.14
C GLN A 279 -24.11 20.65 -29.83
N PRO A 280 -24.90 21.74 -29.94
CA PRO A 280 -24.44 23.06 -29.55
C PRO A 280 -24.10 23.07 -28.04
N PRO A 281 -23.26 24.02 -27.57
CA PRO A 281 -22.99 24.20 -26.16
C PRO A 281 -24.27 24.39 -25.34
N VAL A 282 -24.40 23.64 -24.24
CA VAL A 282 -25.54 23.74 -23.32
C VAL A 282 -25.29 24.77 -22.22
N GLY A 283 -26.36 25.47 -21.83
CA GLY A 283 -26.33 26.50 -20.81
C GLY A 283 -26.83 26.05 -19.43
N PRO A 284 -26.77 26.97 -18.44
CA PRO A 284 -27.09 26.70 -17.02
C PRO A 284 -28.54 26.21 -16.77
N GLU A 285 -29.43 26.44 -17.69
CA GLU A 285 -30.84 26.00 -17.64
C GLU A 285 -31.01 24.51 -17.96
N THR A 286 -29.99 23.87 -18.53
CA THR A 286 -30.05 22.47 -18.94
C THR A 286 -29.63 21.50 -17.83
N TRP A 287 -30.17 20.30 -17.89
CA TRP A 287 -29.81 19.23 -16.97
C TRP A 287 -28.35 18.82 -17.11
N ASP A 288 -27.85 18.74 -18.34
CA ASP A 288 -26.48 18.32 -18.67
C ASP A 288 -25.43 19.31 -18.15
N TYR A 289 -25.67 20.62 -18.33
CA TYR A 289 -24.81 21.62 -17.71
C TYR A 289 -24.79 21.47 -16.20
N ASN A 290 -25.94 21.34 -15.57
CA ASN A 290 -26.05 21.15 -14.13
C ASN A 290 -25.43 19.83 -13.65
N LEU A 291 -25.41 18.78 -14.48
CA LEU A 291 -24.68 17.54 -14.19
C LEU A 291 -23.18 17.79 -14.13
N SER A 292 -22.62 18.58 -15.07
CA SER A 292 -21.21 18.95 -15.05
C SER A 292 -20.83 19.76 -13.79
N VAL A 293 -21.70 20.70 -13.38
CA VAL A 293 -21.53 21.46 -12.11
C VAL A 293 -21.52 20.51 -10.90
N ARG A 294 -22.50 19.61 -10.80
CA ARG A 294 -22.59 18.67 -9.66
C ARG A 294 -21.38 17.75 -9.55
N ARG A 295 -20.80 17.31 -10.70
CA ARG A 295 -19.57 16.49 -10.72
C ARG A 295 -18.36 17.25 -10.23
N ALA A 296 -18.18 18.50 -10.65
CA ALA A 296 -17.13 19.38 -10.15
C ALA A 296 -17.31 19.66 -8.65
N LYS A 297 -18.56 19.93 -8.23
CA LYS A 297 -18.88 20.21 -6.82
C LYS A 297 -18.55 19.05 -5.90
N LEU A 298 -18.72 17.80 -6.33
CA LEU A 298 -18.38 16.63 -5.51
C LEU A 298 -16.89 16.62 -5.12
N VAL A 299 -16.00 16.96 -6.04
CA VAL A 299 -14.55 17.04 -5.76
C VAL A 299 -14.25 18.23 -4.86
N TYR A 300 -14.89 19.39 -5.12
CA TYR A 300 -14.79 20.56 -4.28
C TYR A 300 -15.22 20.28 -2.83
N ASP A 301 -16.43 19.72 -2.63
CA ASP A 301 -16.95 19.39 -1.29
C ASP A 301 -15.98 18.44 -0.55
N PHE A 302 -15.46 17.41 -1.23
CA PHE A 302 -14.47 16.51 -0.65
C PHE A 302 -13.20 17.26 -0.18
N LEU A 303 -12.69 18.21 -0.94
CA LEU A 303 -11.50 18.98 -0.56
C LEU A 303 -11.77 19.85 0.67
N LEU A 304 -12.92 20.52 0.75
CA LEU A 304 -13.30 21.33 1.92
C LEU A 304 -13.49 20.47 3.17
N GLU A 305 -14.19 19.34 3.05
CA GLU A 305 -14.42 18.38 4.15
C GLU A 305 -13.09 17.82 4.70
N ASN A 306 -12.03 17.83 3.89
CA ASN A 306 -10.69 17.37 4.28
C ASN A 306 -9.71 18.54 4.56
N GLY A 307 -10.22 19.75 4.82
CA GLY A 307 -9.46 20.87 5.38
C GLY A 307 -8.75 21.78 4.37
N ILE A 308 -9.04 21.65 3.07
CA ILE A 308 -8.60 22.66 2.11
C ILE A 308 -9.49 23.91 2.25
N SER A 309 -8.88 25.07 2.34
CA SER A 309 -9.60 26.34 2.53
C SER A 309 -10.41 26.74 1.29
N GLU A 310 -11.61 27.30 1.50
CA GLU A 310 -12.54 27.67 0.44
C GLU A 310 -11.97 28.73 -0.52
N ASP A 311 -11.09 29.60 -0.05
CA ASP A 311 -10.43 30.64 -0.87
C ASP A 311 -9.41 30.06 -1.86
N ARG A 312 -9.09 28.76 -1.75
CA ARG A 312 -8.15 28.06 -2.60
C ARG A 312 -8.78 27.22 -3.69
N VAL A 313 -10.07 26.98 -3.62
CA VAL A 313 -10.75 26.06 -4.55
C VAL A 313 -12.08 26.66 -4.99
N ILE A 314 -12.30 26.70 -6.29
CA ILE A 314 -13.62 26.97 -6.86
C ILE A 314 -14.06 25.79 -7.73
N TYR A 315 -15.34 25.72 -8.07
CA TYR A 315 -15.85 24.70 -9.00
C TYR A 315 -16.74 25.34 -10.08
N LYS A 316 -16.69 24.75 -11.27
CA LYS A 316 -17.48 25.23 -12.40
C LYS A 316 -17.87 24.07 -13.33
N GLY A 317 -19.08 24.12 -13.86
CA GLY A 317 -19.52 23.26 -14.95
C GLY A 317 -19.32 23.95 -16.29
N TYR A 318 -18.90 23.19 -17.28
CA TYR A 318 -18.69 23.67 -18.66
C TYR A 318 -19.65 22.98 -19.63
N GLY A 319 -20.50 22.07 -19.13
CA GLY A 319 -21.36 21.30 -20.04
C GLY A 319 -20.53 20.59 -21.11
N ASN A 320 -20.91 20.79 -22.37
CA ASN A 320 -20.18 20.29 -23.55
C ASN A 320 -19.42 21.39 -24.32
N SER A 321 -19.28 22.61 -23.75
CA SER A 321 -18.65 23.74 -24.45
C SER A 321 -17.14 23.53 -24.72
N GLU A 322 -16.48 22.69 -23.91
CA GLU A 322 -15.05 22.42 -24.01
C GLU A 322 -14.78 20.91 -24.19
N MET A 323 -15.57 20.24 -25.04
CA MET A 323 -15.29 18.87 -25.40
C MET A 323 -13.98 18.73 -26.15
N ARG A 324 -13.16 17.73 -25.79
CA ARG A 324 -11.93 17.37 -26.54
C ARG A 324 -12.25 16.78 -27.91
N TYR A 325 -13.34 16.03 -27.97
CA TYR A 325 -13.84 15.36 -29.15
C TYR A 325 -15.29 15.79 -29.42
N PRO A 326 -15.50 16.98 -30.05
CA PRO A 326 -16.87 17.48 -30.31
C PRO A 326 -17.69 16.56 -31.22
N ARG A 327 -17.02 15.69 -31.97
CA ARG A 327 -17.62 14.70 -32.87
C ARG A 327 -17.30 13.27 -32.43
N ALA A 328 -17.22 13.03 -31.13
CA ALA A 328 -16.87 11.71 -30.57
C ALA A 328 -17.72 10.58 -31.15
N THR A 329 -17.07 9.58 -31.73
CA THR A 329 -17.69 8.40 -32.31
C THR A 329 -17.36 7.12 -31.56
N SER A 330 -16.18 7.08 -30.90
CA SER A 330 -15.74 5.94 -30.12
C SER A 330 -16.09 6.11 -28.64
N LEU A 331 -16.24 4.99 -27.92
CA LEU A 331 -16.47 5.00 -26.47
C LEU A 331 -15.32 5.71 -25.72
N LYS A 332 -14.07 5.54 -26.20
CA LYS A 332 -12.90 6.19 -25.61
C LYS A 332 -12.96 7.72 -25.73
N GLU A 333 -13.32 8.25 -26.89
CA GLU A 333 -13.47 9.70 -27.09
C GLU A 333 -14.61 10.27 -26.23
N GLN A 334 -15.74 9.54 -26.14
CA GLN A 334 -16.86 9.93 -25.29
C GLN A 334 -16.46 9.92 -23.79
N GLU A 335 -15.63 8.98 -23.37
CA GLU A 335 -15.12 8.91 -21.99
C GLU A 335 -14.20 10.09 -21.70
N LEU A 336 -13.32 10.46 -22.62
CA LEU A 336 -12.43 11.63 -22.51
C LEU A 336 -13.19 12.98 -22.49
N ASN A 337 -14.40 13.03 -23.04
CA ASN A 337 -15.28 14.19 -22.90
C ASN A 337 -15.95 14.25 -21.52
N ARG A 338 -16.28 13.09 -20.91
CA ARG A 338 -16.87 12.98 -19.56
C ARG A 338 -15.81 13.02 -18.48
N ARG A 339 -15.21 14.18 -18.26
CA ARG A 339 -14.08 14.36 -17.36
C ARG A 339 -14.34 15.43 -16.29
N VAL A 340 -13.52 15.38 -15.26
CA VAL A 340 -13.26 16.48 -14.35
C VAL A 340 -11.77 16.81 -14.45
N GLU A 341 -11.42 18.06 -14.52
CA GLU A 341 -10.03 18.52 -14.57
C GLU A 341 -9.76 19.54 -13.47
N ILE A 342 -8.49 19.65 -13.08
CA ILE A 342 -7.97 20.69 -12.19
C ILE A 342 -7.32 21.74 -13.07
N ARG A 343 -7.67 23.00 -12.86
CA ARG A 343 -7.04 24.17 -13.51
C ARG A 343 -6.39 25.04 -12.46
N VAL A 344 -5.14 25.40 -12.65
CA VAL A 344 -4.43 26.32 -11.76
C VAL A 344 -4.82 27.75 -12.07
N LEU A 345 -5.34 28.46 -11.06
CA LEU A 345 -5.72 29.86 -11.15
C LEU A 345 -4.61 30.80 -10.68
N GLU A 346 -3.93 30.39 -9.61
CA GLU A 346 -2.78 31.10 -9.00
C GLU A 346 -1.83 30.07 -8.41
N GLU A 347 -0.52 30.39 -8.39
CA GLU A 347 0.55 29.57 -7.81
C GLU A 347 1.30 30.28 -6.66
#